data_c3b205cc05025c86c1703808ed0658a3
#
_entry.id   c3b205cc05025c86c1703808ed0658a3
#
_cell.length_a   1.000
_cell.length_b   1.000
_cell.length_c   1.000
_cell.angle_alpha   90.00
_cell.angle_beta   90.00
_cell.angle_gamma   90.00
#
_symmetry.space_group_name_H-M   'P 1'
#
loop_
_entity.id
_entity.type
_entity.pdbx_description
1 polymer ?
#
loop_
_entity_poly.entity_id
_entity_poly.type
_entity_poly.pdbx_seq_one_letter_code
_entity_poly.pdbx_strand_id
1 'polypeptide(L)'
;MSLNKKSIDDINVKGKRVLVRCDFNVPLKDGKITDENRINGALPTIQKLIKDGGKVILCSHLGKVKNGPNEGESLAPVAAALEAKLGQKVTFVADYNVTGEAATKAVSEMKEGDVVLLQNTRFRGKEETKPQEAGDAFAKELADLADVYVCDAFGSAHRAHASVAGVTKFITAKGGENVVGYLMQKEIDFLGKAVENPVRPFVAILGGAKVADKLNVIDNLLEKADTLIIGGGMAYTFLKAQGYEIGISMLDETKIDYCKEMLAKAEKLGKKILLPVDAVTIKDFPNPIDAPVETETYDYDKMPADREGCDIGPKTRELFADAVASAKTVVWNGPMGVFENPDFQAGTIGVMDSIVKQPGVKSIIGGGDSAAAAINLGYAEKFSWISTGGGASMELLEGKVLPGLASLTEK
;
A
#
# COMPACT_ATOMS: atom_id res chain seq x y z
N MET A 1 11.58 11.51 7.60
CA MET A 1 11.43 10.34 8.50
C MET A 1 12.59 9.40 8.23
N SER A 2 13.28 8.89 9.26
CA SER A 2 14.33 7.88 9.06
C SER A 2 13.72 6.54 8.64
N LEU A 3 14.26 5.95 7.57
CA LEU A 3 13.90 4.61 7.08
C LEU A 3 14.85 3.53 7.61
N ASN A 4 15.88 3.91 8.38
CA ASN A 4 16.84 2.98 8.94
C ASN A 4 16.36 2.47 10.31
N LYS A 5 15.48 1.46 10.27
CA LYS A 5 14.87 0.89 11.47
C LYS A 5 15.48 -0.46 11.84
N LYS A 6 15.56 -0.75 13.13
CA LYS A 6 15.91 -2.10 13.59
C LYS A 6 14.87 -3.09 13.12
N SER A 7 15.32 -4.27 12.74
CA SER A 7 14.49 -5.41 12.34
C SER A 7 14.56 -6.55 13.37
N ILE A 8 13.77 -7.56 13.17
CA ILE A 8 13.79 -8.78 13.99
C ILE A 8 15.14 -9.50 13.95
N ASP A 9 16.01 -9.23 12.96
CA ASP A 9 17.37 -9.78 12.89
C ASP A 9 18.37 -9.03 13.79
N ASP A 10 18.01 -7.83 14.24
CA ASP A 10 18.89 -6.97 15.06
C ASP A 10 18.68 -7.19 16.57
N ILE A 11 17.77 -8.10 16.97
CA ILE A 11 17.39 -8.33 18.38
C ILE A 11 17.42 -9.80 18.75
N ASN A 12 17.54 -10.06 20.07
CA ASN A 12 17.40 -11.41 20.62
C ASN A 12 16.03 -11.55 21.29
N VAL A 13 15.22 -12.49 20.81
CA VAL A 13 13.84 -12.74 21.27
C VAL A 13 13.71 -14.02 22.10
N LYS A 14 14.78 -14.80 22.30
CA LYS A 14 14.73 -16.08 23.02
C LYS A 14 14.12 -15.90 24.42
N GLY A 15 13.05 -16.66 24.68
CA GLY A 15 12.29 -16.61 25.94
C GLY A 15 11.45 -15.36 26.15
N LYS A 16 11.53 -14.36 25.27
CA LYS A 16 10.76 -13.10 25.37
C LYS A 16 9.37 -13.23 24.78
N ARG A 17 8.42 -12.50 25.37
CA ARG A 17 7.08 -12.31 24.83
C ARG A 17 7.15 -11.24 23.74
N VAL A 18 6.80 -11.62 22.52
CA VAL A 18 6.94 -10.77 21.32
C VAL A 18 5.55 -10.47 20.77
N LEU A 19 5.09 -9.24 20.91
CA LEU A 19 3.83 -8.78 20.28
C LEU A 19 4.11 -8.40 18.83
N VAL A 20 3.47 -9.10 17.91
CA VAL A 20 3.59 -8.86 16.46
C VAL A 20 2.30 -8.29 15.92
N ARG A 21 2.35 -7.06 15.40
CA ARG A 21 1.22 -6.46 14.68
C ARG A 21 1.27 -6.89 13.22
N CYS A 22 0.37 -7.79 12.86
CA CYS A 22 0.17 -8.28 11.51
C CYS A 22 -0.99 -7.57 10.80
N ASP A 23 -1.09 -7.71 9.51
CA ASP A 23 -2.28 -7.32 8.75
C ASP A 23 -3.03 -8.56 8.26
N PHE A 24 -3.96 -9.03 9.08
CA PHE A 24 -4.86 -10.15 8.79
C PHE A 24 -6.26 -9.68 8.36
N ASN A 25 -6.35 -8.48 7.80
CA ASN A 25 -7.60 -7.97 7.25
C ASN A 25 -7.93 -8.65 5.92
N VAL A 26 -8.16 -9.96 5.99
CA VAL A 26 -8.45 -10.83 4.85
C VAL A 26 -9.90 -10.69 4.39
N PRO A 27 -10.20 -10.89 3.10
CA PRO A 27 -11.57 -10.95 2.64
C PRO A 27 -12.24 -12.24 3.11
N LEU A 28 -13.44 -12.09 3.67
CA LEU A 28 -14.29 -13.20 4.13
C LEU A 28 -15.56 -13.28 3.28
N LYS A 29 -15.95 -14.51 2.92
CA LYS A 29 -17.25 -14.82 2.34
C LYS A 29 -17.83 -16.03 3.08
N ASP A 30 -19.02 -15.86 3.65
CA ASP A 30 -19.69 -16.91 4.44
C ASP A 30 -18.79 -17.50 5.55
N GLY A 31 -18.04 -16.62 6.25
CA GLY A 31 -17.10 -17.00 7.31
C GLY A 31 -15.81 -17.68 6.83
N LYS A 32 -15.59 -17.80 5.53
CA LYS A 32 -14.39 -18.41 4.94
C LYS A 32 -13.49 -17.37 4.31
N ILE A 33 -12.19 -17.53 4.50
CA ILE A 33 -11.17 -16.69 3.86
C ILE A 33 -11.14 -17.01 2.36
N THR A 34 -11.27 -15.96 1.53
CA THR A 34 -11.24 -16.09 0.06
C THR A 34 -9.88 -15.74 -0.54
N ASP A 35 -9.01 -15.06 0.22
CA ASP A 35 -7.65 -14.71 -0.16
C ASP A 35 -6.75 -14.74 1.08
N GLU A 36 -5.69 -15.55 1.03
CA GLU A 36 -4.74 -15.75 2.14
C GLU A 36 -3.42 -14.98 1.98
N ASN A 37 -3.29 -14.11 0.98
CA ASN A 37 -2.04 -13.41 0.68
C ASN A 37 -1.49 -12.63 1.88
N ARG A 38 -2.36 -12.02 2.68
CA ARG A 38 -1.95 -11.29 3.89
C ARG A 38 -1.41 -12.21 4.98
N ILE A 39 -1.99 -13.40 5.12
CA ILE A 39 -1.48 -14.42 6.06
C ILE A 39 -0.12 -14.91 5.57
N ASN A 40 -0.01 -15.26 4.28
CA ASN A 40 1.25 -15.72 3.69
C ASN A 40 2.37 -14.69 3.83
N GLY A 41 2.05 -13.41 3.68
CA GLY A 41 3.01 -12.31 3.85
C GLY A 41 3.59 -12.19 5.26
N ALA A 42 2.82 -12.57 6.30
CA ALA A 42 3.27 -12.52 7.70
C ALA A 42 4.06 -13.77 8.14
N LEU A 43 3.93 -14.89 7.42
CA LEU A 43 4.57 -16.16 7.81
C LEU A 43 6.08 -16.07 8.01
N PRO A 44 6.87 -15.43 7.12
CA PRO A 44 8.32 -15.36 7.31
C PRO A 44 8.74 -14.74 8.64
N THR A 45 8.08 -13.67 9.07
CA THR A 45 8.32 -13.01 10.36
C THR A 45 7.94 -13.94 11.52
N ILE A 46 6.76 -14.54 11.47
CA ILE A 46 6.27 -15.43 12.52
C ILE A 46 7.18 -16.65 12.67
N GLN A 47 7.56 -17.31 11.57
CA GLN A 47 8.44 -18.47 11.56
C GLN A 47 9.84 -18.16 12.09
N LYS A 48 10.39 -16.98 11.75
CA LYS A 48 11.68 -16.51 12.29
C LYS A 48 11.63 -16.38 13.81
N LEU A 49 10.60 -15.71 14.31
CA LEU A 49 10.43 -15.48 15.76
C LEU A 49 10.23 -16.80 16.51
N ILE A 50 9.47 -17.76 15.97
CA ILE A 50 9.30 -19.10 16.51
C ILE A 50 10.67 -19.82 16.58
N LYS A 51 11.40 -19.82 15.46
CA LYS A 51 12.71 -20.47 15.35
C LYS A 51 13.72 -19.91 16.34
N ASP A 52 13.66 -18.61 16.61
CA ASP A 52 14.55 -17.91 17.57
C ASP A 52 14.12 -18.06 19.04
N GLY A 53 13.10 -18.87 19.31
CA GLY A 53 12.62 -19.16 20.67
C GLY A 53 11.78 -18.05 21.30
N GLY A 54 11.20 -17.16 20.49
CA GLY A 54 10.25 -16.16 20.96
C GLY A 54 8.91 -16.79 21.36
N LYS A 55 8.21 -16.15 22.31
CA LYS A 55 6.81 -16.42 22.65
C LYS A 55 5.96 -15.46 21.83
N VAL A 56 5.37 -15.94 20.73
CA VAL A 56 4.82 -15.08 19.68
C VAL A 56 3.36 -14.75 19.93
N ILE A 57 3.06 -13.48 20.16
CA ILE A 57 1.70 -12.95 20.39
C ILE A 57 1.30 -12.14 19.16
N LEU A 58 0.35 -12.64 18.39
CA LEU A 58 -0.14 -11.99 17.17
C LEU A 58 -1.36 -11.11 17.46
N CYS A 59 -1.40 -9.92 16.89
CA CYS A 59 -2.59 -9.07 16.90
C CYS A 59 -2.83 -8.46 15.52
N SER A 60 -4.08 -8.25 15.19
CA SER A 60 -4.51 -7.62 13.93
C SER A 60 -5.92 -7.07 14.05
N HIS A 61 -6.27 -6.20 13.12
CA HIS A 61 -7.65 -5.83 12.85
C HIS A 61 -8.24 -6.70 11.74
N LEU A 62 -9.57 -6.77 11.71
CA LEU A 62 -10.38 -7.35 10.62
C LEU A 62 -11.63 -6.51 10.43
N GLY A 63 -11.93 -6.14 9.18
CA GLY A 63 -13.12 -5.34 8.87
C GLY A 63 -13.10 -3.93 9.45
N LYS A 64 -14.27 -3.31 9.53
CA LYS A 64 -14.45 -1.93 10.05
C LYS A 64 -15.04 -1.85 11.45
N VAL A 65 -15.68 -2.92 11.90
CA VAL A 65 -16.33 -3.05 13.23
C VAL A 65 -17.21 -1.82 13.56
N LYS A 66 -18.17 -1.52 12.67
CA LYS A 66 -19.00 -0.32 12.79
C LYS A 66 -19.99 -0.39 13.95
N ASN A 67 -20.50 -1.59 14.26
CA ASN A 67 -21.58 -1.83 15.22
C ASN A 67 -21.10 -2.57 16.49
N GLY A 68 -19.83 -2.46 16.82
CA GLY A 68 -19.21 -3.16 17.93
C GLY A 68 -18.80 -4.61 17.62
N PRO A 69 -18.24 -5.32 18.62
CA PRO A 69 -17.74 -6.67 18.45
C PRO A 69 -18.80 -7.65 17.94
N ASN A 70 -18.45 -8.49 16.98
CA ASN A 70 -19.33 -9.48 16.39
C ASN A 70 -18.55 -10.66 15.79
N GLU A 71 -19.21 -11.83 15.66
CA GLU A 71 -18.59 -13.05 15.13
C GLU A 71 -18.16 -12.93 13.66
N GLY A 72 -18.83 -12.13 12.85
CA GLY A 72 -18.51 -11.93 11.44
C GLY A 72 -17.18 -11.23 11.20
N GLU A 73 -16.66 -10.53 12.21
CA GLU A 73 -15.37 -9.84 12.18
C GLU A 73 -14.38 -10.45 13.21
N SER A 74 -14.62 -11.70 13.65
CA SER A 74 -13.72 -12.46 14.51
C SER A 74 -12.50 -12.98 13.72
N LEU A 75 -11.32 -13.01 14.37
CA LEU A 75 -10.10 -13.59 13.80
C LEU A 75 -10.03 -15.12 13.93
N ALA A 76 -11.08 -15.80 14.37
CA ALA A 76 -11.10 -17.27 14.48
C ALA A 76 -10.74 -17.97 13.16
N PRO A 77 -11.25 -17.58 11.97
CA PRO A 77 -10.83 -18.19 10.70
C PRO A 77 -9.34 -18.01 10.40
N VAL A 78 -8.76 -16.89 10.80
CA VAL A 78 -7.33 -16.60 10.64
C VAL A 78 -6.49 -17.50 11.54
N ALA A 79 -6.92 -17.77 12.78
CA ALA A 79 -6.25 -18.69 13.68
C ALA A 79 -6.15 -20.11 13.06
N ALA A 80 -7.24 -20.60 12.50
CA ALA A 80 -7.27 -21.91 11.83
C ALA A 80 -6.34 -21.98 10.61
N ALA A 81 -6.32 -20.93 9.79
CA ALA A 81 -5.44 -20.83 8.63
C ALA A 81 -3.96 -20.78 9.05
N LEU A 82 -3.63 -20.00 10.08
CA LEU A 82 -2.27 -19.93 10.63
C LEU A 82 -1.80 -21.28 11.18
N GLU A 83 -2.66 -21.98 11.94
CA GLU A 83 -2.34 -23.31 12.49
C GLU A 83 -2.00 -24.29 11.37
N ALA A 84 -2.81 -24.33 10.31
CA ALA A 84 -2.57 -25.17 9.15
C ALA A 84 -1.24 -24.85 8.43
N LYS A 85 -0.92 -23.54 8.28
CA LYS A 85 0.29 -23.11 7.58
C LYS A 85 1.57 -23.24 8.40
N LEU A 86 1.50 -23.06 9.71
CA LEU A 86 2.63 -23.20 10.62
C LEU A 86 2.90 -24.65 10.99
N GLY A 87 1.92 -25.54 10.82
CA GLY A 87 2.02 -26.96 11.22
C GLY A 87 2.13 -27.14 12.73
N GLN A 88 1.70 -26.16 13.51
CA GLN A 88 1.68 -26.21 14.97
C GLN A 88 0.46 -25.46 15.52
N LYS A 89 0.12 -25.74 16.79
CA LYS A 89 -1.01 -25.11 17.47
C LYS A 89 -0.88 -23.60 17.52
N VAL A 90 -1.97 -22.90 17.18
CA VAL A 90 -2.18 -21.46 17.41
C VAL A 90 -3.27 -21.31 18.44
N THR A 91 -2.93 -20.81 19.63
CA THR A 91 -3.92 -20.55 20.67
C THR A 91 -4.67 -19.27 20.36
N PHE A 92 -5.93 -19.40 19.94
CA PHE A 92 -6.80 -18.24 19.68
C PHE A 92 -7.49 -17.80 20.97
N VAL A 93 -7.33 -16.53 21.32
CA VAL A 93 -8.00 -15.91 22.49
C VAL A 93 -9.27 -15.23 22.02
N ALA A 94 -10.42 -15.90 22.18
CA ALA A 94 -11.72 -15.44 21.72
C ALA A 94 -12.37 -14.41 22.67
N ASP A 95 -11.57 -13.58 23.34
CA ASP A 95 -12.01 -12.54 24.28
C ASP A 95 -12.27 -11.22 23.53
N TYR A 96 -13.50 -10.73 23.56
CA TYR A 96 -13.87 -9.47 22.92
C TYR A 96 -13.22 -8.24 23.56
N ASN A 97 -12.71 -8.36 24.79
CA ASN A 97 -11.85 -7.34 25.40
C ASN A 97 -10.43 -7.33 24.84
N VAL A 98 -10.06 -8.30 24.01
CA VAL A 98 -8.77 -8.47 23.33
C VAL A 98 -7.60 -8.71 24.31
N THR A 99 -7.47 -7.90 25.35
CA THR A 99 -6.40 -7.92 26.37
C THR A 99 -6.89 -8.28 27.77
N GLY A 100 -8.07 -8.89 27.87
CA GLY A 100 -8.67 -9.30 29.16
C GLY A 100 -7.94 -10.44 29.87
N GLU A 101 -8.60 -11.02 30.91
CA GLU A 101 -8.02 -12.09 31.72
C GLU A 101 -7.62 -13.33 30.88
N ALA A 102 -8.45 -13.67 29.86
CA ALA A 102 -8.16 -14.80 28.98
C ALA A 102 -6.86 -14.60 28.20
N ALA A 103 -6.57 -13.37 27.72
CA ALA A 103 -5.33 -13.05 27.04
C ALA A 103 -4.13 -13.10 28.00
N THR A 104 -4.26 -12.51 29.17
CA THR A 104 -3.23 -12.53 30.22
C THR A 104 -2.86 -13.95 30.60
N LYS A 105 -3.87 -14.81 30.82
CA LYS A 105 -3.68 -16.22 31.14
C LYS A 105 -2.97 -16.95 30.01
N ALA A 106 -3.48 -16.86 28.78
CA ALA A 106 -2.89 -17.54 27.63
C ALA A 106 -1.41 -17.16 27.43
N VAL A 107 -1.08 -15.86 27.55
CA VAL A 107 0.28 -15.35 27.42
C VAL A 107 1.19 -15.83 28.57
N SER A 108 0.68 -15.90 29.82
CA SER A 108 1.48 -16.37 30.96
C SER A 108 1.86 -17.84 30.87
N GLU A 109 1.06 -18.66 30.19
CA GLU A 109 1.28 -20.10 30.00
C GLU A 109 2.19 -20.44 28.81
N MET A 110 2.57 -19.45 27.98
CA MET A 110 3.39 -19.66 26.77
C MET A 110 4.79 -20.18 27.09
N LYS A 111 5.25 -21.10 26.25
CA LYS A 111 6.63 -21.59 26.15
C LYS A 111 7.31 -20.98 24.92
N GLU A 112 8.65 -21.15 24.85
CA GLU A 112 9.40 -20.77 23.65
C GLU A 112 8.85 -21.45 22.41
N GLY A 113 8.59 -20.67 21.34
CA GLY A 113 8.02 -21.16 20.08
C GLY A 113 6.49 -21.24 20.04
N ASP A 114 5.80 -21.03 21.15
CA ASP A 114 4.33 -20.99 21.16
C ASP A 114 3.79 -19.75 20.44
N VAL A 115 2.60 -19.89 19.86
CA VAL A 115 1.88 -18.84 19.14
C VAL A 115 0.50 -18.63 19.75
N VAL A 116 0.22 -17.39 20.14
CA VAL A 116 -1.10 -16.91 20.58
C VAL A 116 -1.60 -15.88 19.56
N LEU A 117 -2.86 -15.96 19.14
CA LEU A 117 -3.52 -14.93 18.37
C LEU A 117 -4.61 -14.27 19.24
N LEU A 118 -4.49 -12.96 19.44
CA LEU A 118 -5.51 -12.15 20.11
C LEU A 118 -6.72 -11.92 19.17
N GLN A 119 -7.86 -11.57 19.76
CA GLN A 119 -9.05 -11.19 19.00
C GLN A 119 -8.86 -9.83 18.29
N ASN A 120 -9.73 -9.52 17.35
CA ASN A 120 -9.74 -8.32 16.53
C ASN A 120 -9.55 -7.05 17.35
N THR A 121 -8.45 -6.34 17.13
CA THR A 121 -8.09 -5.11 17.89
C THR A 121 -9.16 -4.02 17.79
N ARG A 122 -9.90 -3.98 16.68
CA ARG A 122 -11.00 -3.02 16.47
C ARG A 122 -12.24 -3.27 17.36
N PHE A 123 -12.29 -4.41 18.04
CA PHE A 123 -13.34 -4.63 19.06
C PHE A 123 -13.20 -3.65 20.23
N ARG A 124 -12.04 -3.05 20.44
CA ARG A 124 -11.81 -1.98 21.41
C ARG A 124 -12.25 -0.58 20.91
N GLY A 125 -12.81 -0.48 19.71
CA GLY A 125 -13.40 0.74 19.18
C GLY A 125 -12.45 1.95 19.18
N LYS A 126 -12.81 3.03 19.91
CA LYS A 126 -12.00 4.25 19.99
C LYS A 126 -10.67 4.05 20.72
N GLU A 127 -10.58 3.11 21.66
CA GLU A 127 -9.33 2.81 22.36
C GLU A 127 -8.25 2.29 21.40
N GLU A 128 -8.66 1.57 20.34
CA GLU A 128 -7.76 1.19 19.24
C GLU A 128 -7.54 2.33 18.26
N THR A 129 -8.61 2.96 17.76
CA THR A 129 -8.52 3.86 16.59
C THR A 129 -8.09 5.28 16.96
N LYS A 130 -8.30 5.70 18.19
CA LYS A 130 -7.98 7.04 18.73
C LYS A 130 -7.42 6.92 20.17
N PRO A 131 -6.30 6.22 20.35
CA PRO A 131 -5.81 5.85 21.68
C PRO A 131 -5.58 7.05 22.59
N GLN A 132 -5.05 8.15 22.07
CA GLN A 132 -4.78 9.36 22.87
C GLN A 132 -6.07 10.00 23.42
N GLU A 133 -7.15 10.03 22.63
CA GLU A 133 -8.46 10.50 23.09
C GLU A 133 -9.05 9.57 24.18
N ALA A 134 -8.68 8.30 24.16
CA ALA A 134 -9.12 7.26 25.11
C ALA A 134 -8.12 7.00 26.26
N GLY A 135 -7.15 7.88 26.47
CA GLY A 135 -6.18 7.79 27.55
C GLY A 135 -5.13 6.69 27.40
N ASP A 136 -4.94 6.17 26.18
CA ASP A 136 -3.95 5.14 25.84
C ASP A 136 -4.06 3.80 26.61
N ALA A 137 -5.16 3.53 27.27
CA ALA A 137 -5.34 2.36 28.13
C ALA A 137 -5.09 1.05 27.36
N PHE A 138 -5.72 0.87 26.20
CA PHE A 138 -5.56 -0.33 25.39
C PHE A 138 -4.11 -0.50 24.86
N ALA A 139 -3.45 0.59 24.47
CA ALA A 139 -2.05 0.56 24.07
C ALA A 139 -1.13 0.06 25.22
N LYS A 140 -1.41 0.51 26.45
CA LYS A 140 -0.71 0.05 27.63
C LYS A 140 -0.99 -1.43 27.92
N GLU A 141 -2.25 -1.85 27.88
CA GLU A 141 -2.64 -3.25 28.07
C GLU A 141 -1.94 -4.18 27.07
N LEU A 142 -1.88 -3.82 25.79
CA LEU A 142 -1.13 -4.57 24.77
C LEU A 142 0.37 -4.65 25.14
N ALA A 143 0.96 -3.55 25.58
CA ALA A 143 2.36 -3.53 25.97
C ALA A 143 2.63 -4.38 27.21
N ASP A 144 1.71 -4.47 28.15
CA ASP A 144 1.84 -5.28 29.37
C ASP A 144 1.90 -6.79 29.06
N LEU A 145 1.37 -7.22 27.94
CA LEU A 145 1.47 -8.62 27.47
C LEU A 145 2.84 -8.97 26.89
N ALA A 146 3.71 -8.03 26.56
CA ALA A 146 4.90 -8.29 25.76
C ALA A 146 6.16 -7.58 26.30
N ASP A 147 7.32 -8.10 25.94
CA ASP A 147 8.64 -7.54 26.23
C ASP A 147 9.22 -6.80 25.01
N VAL A 148 8.81 -7.20 23.80
CA VAL A 148 9.25 -6.67 22.51
C VAL A 148 8.03 -6.46 21.62
N TYR A 149 8.06 -5.42 20.79
CA TYR A 149 7.06 -5.15 19.79
C TYR A 149 7.63 -5.26 18.38
N VAL A 150 6.91 -5.92 17.49
CA VAL A 150 7.23 -6.04 16.06
C VAL A 150 6.09 -5.48 15.23
N CYS A 151 6.35 -4.48 14.40
CA CYS A 151 5.41 -4.00 13.41
C CYS A 151 5.66 -4.69 12.07
N ASP A 152 4.68 -5.47 11.61
CA ASP A 152 4.74 -6.17 10.32
C ASP A 152 3.47 -5.93 9.48
N ALA A 153 2.86 -4.76 9.64
CA ALA A 153 1.60 -4.36 9.03
C ALA A 153 1.72 -3.01 8.33
N PHE A 154 2.43 -2.98 7.20
CA PHE A 154 2.66 -1.74 6.44
C PHE A 154 1.35 -1.07 6.03
N GLY A 155 0.35 -1.83 5.58
CA GLY A 155 -0.96 -1.30 5.21
C GLY A 155 -1.68 -0.51 6.31
N SER A 156 -1.31 -0.71 7.57
CA SER A 156 -1.84 0.00 8.73
C SER A 156 -0.90 1.09 9.28
N ALA A 157 0.34 1.17 8.78
CA ALA A 157 1.39 2.03 9.33
C ALA A 157 1.08 3.54 9.26
N HIS A 158 0.15 3.95 8.38
CA HIS A 158 -0.32 5.34 8.27
C HIS A 158 -1.28 5.76 9.38
N ARG A 159 -1.68 4.83 10.25
CA ARG A 159 -2.65 5.07 11.33
C ARG A 159 -1.96 5.05 12.69
N ALA A 160 -2.20 6.09 13.50
CA ALA A 160 -1.71 6.16 14.87
C ALA A 160 -2.56 5.33 15.86
N HIS A 161 -2.93 4.10 15.46
CA HIS A 161 -3.73 3.19 16.28
C HIS A 161 -2.94 2.67 17.49
N ALA A 162 -3.66 2.22 18.53
CA ALA A 162 -3.05 1.68 19.74
C ALA A 162 -2.10 0.51 19.43
N SER A 163 -2.56 -0.46 18.62
CA SER A 163 -1.78 -1.64 18.24
C SER A 163 -0.68 -1.36 17.22
N VAL A 164 -0.67 -0.19 16.56
CA VAL A 164 0.31 0.16 15.49
C VAL A 164 1.41 1.08 16.00
N ALA A 165 1.04 2.18 16.65
CA ALA A 165 1.99 3.20 17.13
C ALA A 165 1.89 3.43 18.62
N GLY A 166 0.68 3.39 19.22
CA GLY A 166 0.47 3.70 20.63
C GLY A 166 1.24 2.79 21.59
N VAL A 167 1.31 1.49 21.28
CA VAL A 167 1.97 0.45 22.09
C VAL A 167 3.46 0.70 22.25
N THR A 168 4.12 1.30 21.27
CA THR A 168 5.59 1.43 21.22
C THR A 168 6.15 2.25 22.39
N LYS A 169 5.46 3.32 22.80
CA LYS A 169 5.91 4.15 23.92
C LYS A 169 5.95 3.39 25.26
N PHE A 170 5.01 2.47 25.47
CA PHE A 170 4.96 1.65 26.69
C PHE A 170 5.98 0.51 26.66
N ILE A 171 6.26 -0.08 25.51
CA ILE A 171 7.36 -1.04 25.31
C ILE A 171 8.70 -0.36 25.60
N THR A 172 8.94 0.83 25.03
CA THR A 172 10.16 1.61 25.27
C THR A 172 10.32 1.97 26.75
N ALA A 173 9.24 2.38 27.42
CA ALA A 173 9.28 2.74 28.85
C ALA A 173 9.71 1.58 29.76
N LYS A 174 9.53 0.32 29.29
CA LYS A 174 10.01 -0.89 30.00
C LYS A 174 11.40 -1.33 29.57
N GLY A 175 12.09 -0.58 28.73
CA GLY A 175 13.38 -0.95 28.14
C GLY A 175 13.30 -1.99 27.02
N GLY A 176 12.10 -2.24 26.48
CA GLY A 176 11.89 -3.11 25.32
C GLY A 176 12.16 -2.39 24.00
N GLU A 177 12.31 -3.16 22.94
CA GLU A 177 12.55 -2.66 21.59
C GLU A 177 11.31 -2.77 20.69
N ASN A 178 11.20 -1.80 19.78
CA ASN A 178 10.13 -1.73 18.77
C ASN A 178 10.78 -1.86 17.39
N VAL A 179 10.56 -2.97 16.70
CA VAL A 179 11.30 -3.29 15.48
C VAL A 179 10.35 -3.61 14.32
N VAL A 180 10.88 -3.68 13.10
CA VAL A 180 10.14 -4.11 11.93
C VAL A 180 10.22 -5.62 11.73
N GLY A 181 9.12 -6.20 11.25
CA GLY A 181 9.12 -7.54 10.66
C GLY A 181 9.56 -7.52 9.19
N TYR A 182 9.69 -8.70 8.58
CA TYR A 182 10.20 -8.84 7.22
C TYR A 182 9.32 -8.22 6.15
N LEU A 183 7.97 -8.24 6.31
CA LEU A 183 7.07 -7.59 5.36
C LEU A 183 7.26 -6.07 5.39
N MET A 184 7.27 -5.49 6.58
CA MET A 184 7.54 -4.06 6.77
C MET A 184 8.93 -3.67 6.25
N GLN A 185 9.96 -4.49 6.49
CA GLN A 185 11.32 -4.25 6.01
C GLN A 185 11.37 -4.23 4.47
N LYS A 186 10.68 -5.15 3.80
CA LYS A 186 10.58 -5.15 2.33
C LYS A 186 9.91 -3.88 1.80
N GLU A 187 8.82 -3.43 2.40
CA GLU A 187 8.15 -2.19 2.00
C GLU A 187 9.08 -0.97 2.17
N ILE A 188 9.86 -0.91 3.26
CA ILE A 188 10.88 0.12 3.46
C ILE A 188 11.96 0.04 2.38
N ASP A 189 12.48 -1.16 2.10
CA ASP A 189 13.60 -1.36 1.18
C ASP A 189 13.20 -1.11 -0.29
N PHE A 190 12.00 -1.51 -0.67
CA PHE A 190 11.54 -1.33 -2.03
C PHE A 190 10.89 0.03 -2.24
N LEU A 191 9.77 0.32 -1.58
CA LEU A 191 9.03 1.55 -1.82
C LEU A 191 9.68 2.75 -1.13
N GLY A 192 10.00 2.64 0.16
CA GLY A 192 10.55 3.75 0.94
C GLY A 192 11.88 4.25 0.37
N LYS A 193 12.86 3.37 0.22
CA LYS A 193 14.18 3.75 -0.30
C LYS A 193 14.17 4.13 -1.78
N ALA A 194 13.24 3.57 -2.58
CA ALA A 194 13.09 3.95 -3.97
C ALA A 194 12.64 5.40 -4.15
N VAL A 195 11.88 5.94 -3.21
CA VAL A 195 11.42 7.33 -3.22
C VAL A 195 12.43 8.27 -2.58
N GLU A 196 13.03 7.87 -1.44
CA GLU A 196 13.94 8.75 -0.70
C GLU A 196 15.37 8.77 -1.28
N ASN A 197 15.88 7.63 -1.74
CA ASN A 197 17.23 7.46 -2.26
C ASN A 197 17.24 6.62 -3.53
N PRO A 198 16.61 7.10 -4.64
CA PRO A 198 16.52 6.34 -5.88
C PRO A 198 17.85 6.17 -6.57
N VAL A 199 18.05 5.01 -7.22
CA VAL A 199 19.09 4.88 -8.24
C VAL A 199 18.58 5.58 -9.50
N ARG A 200 19.35 6.55 -10.00
CA ARG A 200 18.93 7.39 -11.13
C ARG A 200 19.36 6.81 -12.48
N PRO A 201 18.62 7.07 -13.56
CA PRO A 201 17.43 7.91 -13.64
C PRO A 201 16.22 7.30 -12.90
N PHE A 202 15.46 8.14 -12.18
CA PHE A 202 14.23 7.79 -11.49
C PHE A 202 13.02 8.31 -12.27
N VAL A 203 12.16 7.41 -12.71
CA VAL A 203 10.89 7.71 -13.38
C VAL A 203 9.74 7.38 -12.45
N ALA A 204 8.91 8.36 -12.16
CA ALA A 204 7.65 8.16 -11.46
C ALA A 204 6.49 8.17 -12.46
N ILE A 205 5.56 7.23 -12.33
CA ILE A 205 4.40 7.08 -13.21
C ILE A 205 3.14 7.18 -12.36
N LEU A 206 2.30 8.14 -12.69
CA LEU A 206 1.02 8.36 -12.03
C LEU A 206 -0.12 8.24 -13.03
N GLY A 207 -1.16 7.52 -12.64
CA GLY A 207 -2.39 7.38 -13.39
C GLY A 207 -3.60 7.34 -12.46
N GLY A 208 -4.73 6.86 -12.97
CA GLY A 208 -6.00 6.81 -12.25
C GLY A 208 -6.95 7.92 -12.69
N ALA A 209 -8.13 7.99 -12.05
CA ALA A 209 -9.24 8.79 -12.56
C ALA A 209 -9.09 10.29 -12.29
N LYS A 210 -8.78 10.69 -11.06
CA LYS A 210 -8.88 12.10 -10.64
C LYS A 210 -7.56 12.67 -10.15
N VAL A 211 -7.20 13.85 -10.64
CA VAL A 211 -6.01 14.59 -10.19
C VAL A 211 -6.11 15.00 -8.72
N ALA A 212 -7.31 15.33 -8.24
CA ALA A 212 -7.56 15.73 -6.86
C ALA A 212 -7.12 14.69 -5.83
N ASP A 213 -7.15 13.40 -6.18
CA ASP A 213 -6.79 12.31 -5.29
C ASP A 213 -5.26 12.15 -5.12
N LYS A 214 -4.45 12.84 -5.94
CA LYS A 214 -3.00 12.67 -6.02
C LYS A 214 -2.19 13.96 -5.95
N LEU A 215 -2.77 15.06 -5.53
CA LEU A 215 -2.09 16.38 -5.49
C LEU A 215 -0.76 16.33 -4.74
N ASN A 216 -0.77 15.79 -3.53
CA ASN A 216 0.45 15.71 -2.70
C ASN A 216 1.46 14.69 -3.25
N VAL A 217 0.98 13.63 -3.91
CA VAL A 217 1.85 12.63 -4.57
C VAL A 217 2.58 13.29 -5.75
N ILE A 218 1.85 14.04 -6.58
CA ILE A 218 2.43 14.77 -7.72
C ILE A 218 3.51 15.73 -7.22
N ASP A 219 3.18 16.54 -6.22
CA ASP A 219 4.07 17.57 -5.67
C ASP A 219 5.36 16.94 -5.10
N ASN A 220 5.23 15.90 -4.27
CA ASN A 220 6.37 15.23 -3.67
C ASN A 220 7.24 14.47 -4.70
N LEU A 221 6.62 13.73 -5.63
CA LEU A 221 7.37 12.97 -6.63
C LEU A 221 8.03 13.86 -7.69
N LEU A 222 7.44 15.02 -7.99
CA LEU A 222 8.04 15.99 -8.89
C LEU A 222 9.38 16.53 -8.36
N GLU A 223 9.52 16.66 -7.05
CA GLU A 223 10.79 17.05 -6.45
C GLU A 223 11.85 15.94 -6.49
N LYS A 224 11.42 14.70 -6.44
CA LYS A 224 12.30 13.53 -6.28
C LYS A 224 12.67 12.83 -7.58
N ALA A 225 11.72 12.67 -8.50
CA ALA A 225 11.92 12.00 -9.78
C ALA A 225 12.68 12.88 -10.78
N ASP A 226 13.35 12.26 -11.75
CA ASP A 226 13.94 12.92 -12.90
C ASP A 226 12.89 13.18 -13.98
N THR A 227 11.95 12.24 -14.13
CA THR A 227 10.79 12.35 -15.02
C THR A 227 9.52 11.88 -14.29
N LEU A 228 8.45 12.65 -14.39
CA LEU A 228 7.13 12.31 -13.93
C LEU A 228 6.21 12.08 -15.14
N ILE A 229 5.71 10.86 -15.28
CA ILE A 229 4.73 10.49 -16.30
C ILE A 229 3.34 10.56 -15.69
N ILE A 230 2.42 11.24 -16.35
CA ILE A 230 1.02 11.35 -15.93
C ILE A 230 0.13 10.77 -17.02
N GLY A 231 -0.66 9.76 -16.68
CA GLY A 231 -1.63 9.11 -17.55
C GLY A 231 -2.98 8.95 -16.85
N GLY A 232 -3.86 8.15 -17.44
CA GLY A 232 -5.21 7.95 -16.93
C GLY A 232 -6.10 9.19 -17.03
N GLY A 233 -7.26 9.16 -16.39
CA GLY A 233 -8.22 10.26 -16.39
C GLY A 233 -7.68 11.56 -15.82
N MET A 234 -6.76 11.48 -14.85
CA MET A 234 -6.13 12.67 -14.27
C MET A 234 -5.30 13.50 -15.27
N ALA A 235 -4.83 12.88 -16.36
CA ALA A 235 -4.06 13.59 -17.38
C ALA A 235 -4.88 14.64 -18.13
N TYR A 236 -6.20 14.48 -18.24
CA TYR A 236 -7.06 15.42 -18.98
C TYR A 236 -7.09 16.81 -18.34
N THR A 237 -7.02 16.91 -17.02
CA THR A 237 -6.93 18.20 -16.34
C THR A 237 -5.61 18.89 -16.66
N PHE A 238 -4.50 18.17 -16.75
CA PHE A 238 -3.22 18.72 -17.21
C PHE A 238 -3.24 19.15 -18.67
N LEU A 239 -3.84 18.34 -19.56
CA LEU A 239 -3.99 18.68 -20.99
C LEU A 239 -4.85 19.95 -21.17
N LYS A 240 -5.95 20.05 -20.41
CA LYS A 240 -6.77 21.27 -20.42
C LYS A 240 -6.00 22.48 -19.90
N ALA A 241 -5.16 22.30 -18.89
CA ALA A 241 -4.27 23.37 -18.38
C ALA A 241 -3.26 23.86 -19.43
N GLN A 242 -2.86 23.00 -20.38
CA GLN A 242 -2.02 23.36 -21.53
C GLN A 242 -2.81 23.95 -22.70
N GLY A 243 -4.15 24.02 -22.61
CA GLY A 243 -5.01 24.60 -23.64
C GLY A 243 -5.56 23.61 -24.69
N TYR A 244 -5.36 22.30 -24.48
CA TYR A 244 -5.95 21.29 -25.37
C TYR A 244 -7.46 21.13 -25.12
N GLU A 245 -8.18 20.79 -26.17
CA GLU A 245 -9.55 20.30 -26.06
C GLU A 245 -9.52 18.80 -25.71
N ILE A 246 -10.40 18.39 -24.80
CA ILE A 246 -10.41 17.03 -24.24
C ILE A 246 -11.75 16.30 -24.49
N GLY A 247 -12.62 16.88 -25.33
CA GLY A 247 -13.96 16.36 -25.58
C GLY A 247 -14.81 16.33 -24.31
N ILE A 248 -15.48 15.21 -24.09
CA ILE A 248 -16.25 14.95 -22.85
C ILE A 248 -15.46 14.13 -21.83
N SER A 249 -14.14 14.08 -21.97
CA SER A 249 -13.26 13.36 -21.02
C SER A 249 -13.35 13.96 -19.63
N MET A 250 -13.00 13.13 -18.64
CA MET A 250 -13.01 13.52 -17.22
C MET A 250 -12.17 14.78 -16.96
N LEU A 251 -12.77 15.77 -16.31
CA LEU A 251 -12.13 17.05 -16.02
C LEU A 251 -12.43 17.47 -14.57
N ASP A 252 -11.40 17.88 -13.86
CA ASP A 252 -11.53 18.61 -12.60
C ASP A 252 -11.19 20.09 -12.84
N GLU A 253 -12.21 20.89 -13.16
CA GLU A 253 -12.04 22.33 -13.44
C GLU A 253 -11.40 23.09 -12.28
N THR A 254 -11.63 22.63 -11.05
CA THR A 254 -11.09 23.27 -9.83
C THR A 254 -9.59 23.08 -9.68
N LYS A 255 -8.97 22.18 -10.48
CA LYS A 255 -7.56 21.82 -10.40
C LYS A 255 -6.74 22.25 -11.61
N ILE A 256 -7.33 22.97 -12.57
CA ILE A 256 -6.60 23.48 -13.75
C ILE A 256 -5.43 24.37 -13.32
N ASP A 257 -5.65 25.30 -12.39
CA ASP A 257 -4.59 26.21 -11.91
C ASP A 257 -3.48 25.44 -11.18
N TYR A 258 -3.84 24.46 -10.36
CA TYR A 258 -2.86 23.55 -9.76
C TYR A 258 -2.01 22.83 -10.82
N CYS A 259 -2.61 22.32 -11.87
CA CYS A 259 -1.88 21.66 -12.96
C CYS A 259 -0.91 22.61 -13.66
N LYS A 260 -1.31 23.87 -13.90
CA LYS A 260 -0.40 24.92 -14.42
C LYS A 260 0.78 25.18 -13.48
N GLU A 261 0.52 25.27 -12.17
CA GLU A 261 1.56 25.43 -11.16
C GLU A 261 2.56 24.27 -11.16
N MET A 262 2.10 23.02 -11.28
CA MET A 262 2.97 21.85 -11.33
C MET A 262 3.82 21.80 -12.61
N LEU A 263 3.26 22.17 -13.76
CA LEU A 263 4.00 22.29 -15.01
C LEU A 263 5.11 23.37 -14.90
N ALA A 264 4.78 24.53 -14.35
CA ALA A 264 5.76 25.60 -14.11
C ALA A 264 6.82 25.21 -13.06
N LYS A 265 6.42 24.49 -12.00
CA LYS A 265 7.34 23.94 -10.99
C LYS A 265 8.33 22.95 -11.62
N ALA A 266 7.86 22.06 -12.49
CA ALA A 266 8.71 21.11 -13.20
C ALA A 266 9.77 21.83 -14.03
N GLU A 267 9.39 22.84 -14.81
CA GLU A 267 10.30 23.64 -15.62
C GLU A 267 11.36 24.33 -14.74
N LYS A 268 10.94 24.97 -13.65
CA LYS A 268 11.82 25.63 -12.68
C LYS A 268 12.84 24.67 -12.05
N LEU A 269 12.43 23.43 -11.79
CA LEU A 269 13.29 22.41 -11.20
C LEU A 269 14.15 21.68 -12.23
N GLY A 270 13.99 21.94 -13.53
CA GLY A 270 14.65 21.22 -14.61
C GLY A 270 14.19 19.76 -14.73
N LYS A 271 12.97 19.47 -14.29
CA LYS A 271 12.32 18.16 -14.32
C LYS A 271 11.39 18.04 -15.52
N LYS A 272 11.05 16.80 -15.89
CA LYS A 272 10.12 16.57 -17.00
C LYS A 272 8.80 16.04 -16.46
N ILE A 273 7.70 16.66 -16.88
CA ILE A 273 6.36 16.07 -16.83
C ILE A 273 6.01 15.63 -18.24
N LEU A 274 5.76 14.34 -18.43
CA LEU A 274 5.29 13.78 -19.69
C LEU A 274 3.80 13.51 -19.60
N LEU A 275 3.06 14.08 -20.55
CA LEU A 275 1.62 13.92 -20.71
C LEU A 275 1.32 13.11 -21.95
N PRO A 276 0.15 12.45 -22.03
CA PRO A 276 -0.29 11.78 -23.24
C PRO A 276 -0.38 12.74 -24.42
N VAL A 277 -0.09 12.24 -25.64
CA VAL A 277 -0.20 12.98 -26.90
C VAL A 277 -1.35 12.50 -27.78
N ASP A 278 -1.89 11.31 -27.48
CA ASP A 278 -3.05 10.72 -28.12
C ASP A 278 -3.86 9.89 -27.14
N ALA A 279 -5.12 9.61 -27.46
CA ALA A 279 -6.03 8.82 -26.65
C ALA A 279 -6.85 7.84 -27.49
N VAL A 280 -7.12 6.68 -26.89
CA VAL A 280 -8.19 5.77 -27.34
C VAL A 280 -9.50 6.29 -26.74
N THR A 281 -10.48 6.55 -27.61
CA THR A 281 -11.71 7.27 -27.26
C THR A 281 -12.98 6.52 -27.63
N ILE A 282 -14.07 6.87 -26.97
CA ILE A 282 -15.42 6.36 -27.20
C ILE A 282 -16.43 7.51 -27.27
N LYS A 283 -17.64 7.22 -27.71
CA LYS A 283 -18.78 8.14 -27.63
C LYS A 283 -19.61 7.89 -26.37
N ASP A 284 -19.89 6.62 -26.09
CA ASP A 284 -20.74 6.21 -24.97
C ASP A 284 -19.98 5.23 -24.08
N PHE A 285 -19.95 5.48 -22.78
CA PHE A 285 -19.25 4.62 -21.81
C PHE A 285 -19.98 3.27 -21.70
N PRO A 286 -19.24 2.13 -21.77
CA PRO A 286 -19.86 0.81 -21.76
C PRO A 286 -20.51 0.48 -20.41
N ASN A 287 -21.67 -0.18 -20.46
CA ASN A 287 -22.35 -0.72 -19.30
C ASN A 287 -22.88 -2.14 -19.63
N PRO A 288 -22.34 -3.21 -18.98
CA PRO A 288 -21.31 -3.19 -17.92
C PRO A 288 -19.95 -2.69 -18.43
N ILE A 289 -19.05 -2.35 -17.49
CA ILE A 289 -17.75 -1.70 -17.78
C ILE A 289 -16.87 -2.51 -18.74
N ASP A 290 -17.00 -3.83 -18.75
CA ASP A 290 -16.26 -4.80 -19.57
C ASP A 290 -16.96 -5.14 -20.90
N ALA A 291 -18.09 -4.49 -21.21
CA ALA A 291 -18.78 -4.71 -22.46
C ALA A 291 -17.93 -4.19 -23.65
N PRO A 292 -17.91 -4.90 -24.78
CA PRO A 292 -17.24 -4.46 -25.99
C PRO A 292 -17.75 -3.09 -26.46
N VAL A 293 -16.84 -2.22 -26.90
CA VAL A 293 -17.17 -0.88 -27.35
C VAL A 293 -16.35 -0.48 -28.59
N GLU A 294 -16.96 0.30 -29.46
CA GLU A 294 -16.28 0.83 -30.64
C GLU A 294 -15.35 1.98 -30.22
N THR A 295 -14.07 1.85 -30.55
CA THR A 295 -13.03 2.81 -30.19
C THR A 295 -12.45 3.51 -31.42
N GLU A 296 -12.05 4.75 -31.25
CA GLU A 296 -11.24 5.50 -32.21
C GLU A 296 -10.10 6.22 -31.47
N THR A 297 -8.97 6.36 -32.15
CA THR A 297 -7.79 7.03 -31.58
C THR A 297 -7.62 8.42 -32.17
N TYR A 298 -7.44 9.41 -31.33
CA TYR A 298 -7.20 10.80 -31.73
C TYR A 298 -5.98 11.40 -31.04
N ASP A 299 -5.23 12.20 -31.79
CA ASP A 299 -4.26 13.13 -31.23
C ASP A 299 -5.01 14.24 -30.47
N TYR A 300 -4.44 14.78 -29.38
CA TYR A 300 -5.15 15.78 -28.58
C TYR A 300 -5.39 17.12 -29.30
N ASP A 301 -4.59 17.46 -30.31
CA ASP A 301 -4.84 18.61 -31.16
C ASP A 301 -6.03 18.43 -32.12
N LYS A 302 -6.59 17.20 -32.16
CA LYS A 302 -7.72 16.81 -33.04
C LYS A 302 -8.85 16.12 -32.27
N MET A 303 -8.90 16.24 -30.96
CA MET A 303 -9.91 15.59 -30.13
C MET A 303 -11.32 16.10 -30.46
N PRO A 304 -12.24 15.23 -30.89
CA PRO A 304 -13.63 15.63 -31.13
C PRO A 304 -14.35 16.00 -29.83
N ALA A 305 -15.30 16.91 -29.92
CA ALA A 305 -16.04 17.42 -28.77
C ALA A 305 -16.98 16.39 -28.11
N ASP A 306 -17.36 15.33 -28.87
CA ASP A 306 -18.29 14.27 -28.45
C ASP A 306 -17.60 12.96 -28.05
N ARG A 307 -16.28 13.00 -27.79
CA ARG A 307 -15.49 11.81 -27.44
C ARG A 307 -14.92 11.90 -26.03
N GLU A 308 -14.91 10.76 -25.36
CA GLU A 308 -14.27 10.54 -24.07
C GLU A 308 -13.03 9.67 -24.24
N GLY A 309 -11.89 10.11 -23.67
CA GLY A 309 -10.68 9.30 -23.64
C GLY A 309 -10.72 8.27 -22.50
N CYS A 310 -10.46 7.02 -22.84
CA CYS A 310 -10.49 5.89 -21.90
C CYS A 310 -9.17 5.15 -21.74
N ASP A 311 -8.22 5.37 -22.65
CA ASP A 311 -6.84 4.85 -22.54
C ASP A 311 -5.87 5.78 -23.29
N ILE A 312 -4.59 5.64 -23.01
CA ILE A 312 -3.53 6.29 -23.79
C ILE A 312 -3.38 5.64 -25.15
N GLY A 313 -3.13 6.45 -26.17
CA GLY A 313 -2.96 5.98 -27.54
C GLY A 313 -1.58 5.39 -27.84
N PRO A 314 -1.37 4.87 -29.06
CA PRO A 314 -0.12 4.23 -29.46
C PRO A 314 1.10 5.16 -29.43
N LYS A 315 0.95 6.43 -29.83
CA LYS A 315 2.05 7.41 -29.78
C LYS A 315 2.46 7.71 -28.34
N THR A 316 1.51 7.79 -27.43
CA THR A 316 1.76 7.97 -26.00
C THR A 316 2.49 6.77 -25.41
N ARG A 317 2.10 5.54 -25.79
CA ARG A 317 2.79 4.32 -25.35
C ARG A 317 4.27 4.32 -25.76
N GLU A 318 4.57 4.75 -26.98
CA GLU A 318 5.96 4.92 -27.47
C GLU A 318 6.71 5.99 -26.67
N LEU A 319 6.11 7.16 -26.50
CA LEU A 319 6.69 8.25 -25.72
C LEU A 319 7.02 7.82 -24.28
N PHE A 320 6.12 7.12 -23.62
CA PHE A 320 6.32 6.64 -22.25
C PHE A 320 7.34 5.51 -22.19
N ALA A 321 7.36 4.61 -23.17
CA ALA A 321 8.36 3.55 -23.25
C ALA A 321 9.78 4.14 -23.39
N ASP A 322 9.97 5.17 -24.24
CA ASP A 322 11.25 5.87 -24.41
C ASP A 322 11.71 6.52 -23.10
N ALA A 323 10.80 7.12 -22.35
CA ALA A 323 11.12 7.71 -21.05
C ALA A 323 11.55 6.67 -20.01
N VAL A 324 10.98 5.46 -20.06
CA VAL A 324 11.32 4.36 -19.16
C VAL A 324 12.61 3.63 -19.58
N ALA A 325 12.98 3.68 -20.85
CA ALA A 325 14.08 2.88 -21.43
C ALA A 325 15.43 3.02 -20.71
N SER A 326 15.73 4.18 -20.13
CA SER A 326 16.98 4.42 -19.38
C SER A 326 16.82 4.37 -17.86
N ALA A 327 15.59 4.15 -17.36
CA ALA A 327 15.31 4.18 -15.94
C ALA A 327 16.05 3.09 -15.14
N LYS A 328 16.55 3.44 -13.97
CA LYS A 328 17.09 2.50 -12.98
C LYS A 328 16.13 2.27 -11.83
N THR A 329 15.27 3.25 -11.56
CA THR A 329 14.18 3.14 -10.59
C THR A 329 12.89 3.60 -11.27
N VAL A 330 11.83 2.79 -11.13
CA VAL A 330 10.47 3.13 -11.55
C VAL A 330 9.53 2.93 -10.37
N VAL A 331 8.77 3.94 -10.03
CA VAL A 331 7.65 3.84 -9.09
C VAL A 331 6.37 4.18 -9.84
N TRP A 332 5.42 3.26 -9.83
CA TRP A 332 4.16 3.39 -10.55
C TRP A 332 2.95 3.32 -9.62
N ASN A 333 2.05 4.29 -9.75
CA ASN A 333 0.79 4.36 -9.01
C ASN A 333 -0.37 4.83 -9.90
N GLY A 334 -1.30 3.93 -10.22
CA GLY A 334 -2.50 4.17 -11.00
C GLY A 334 -2.39 3.75 -12.47
N PRO A 335 -3.42 3.07 -13.02
CA PRO A 335 -3.44 2.59 -14.40
C PRO A 335 -3.51 3.76 -15.40
N MET A 336 -3.16 3.45 -16.66
CA MET A 336 -3.15 4.42 -17.76
C MET A 336 -4.49 4.57 -18.44
N GLY A 337 -5.39 3.62 -18.27
CA GLY A 337 -6.73 3.58 -18.84
C GLY A 337 -7.70 2.78 -17.99
N VAL A 338 -8.91 2.59 -18.49
CA VAL A 338 -9.96 1.77 -17.86
C VAL A 338 -9.65 0.29 -18.09
N PHE A 339 -8.63 -0.21 -17.39
CA PHE A 339 -8.04 -1.53 -17.63
C PHE A 339 -9.00 -2.71 -17.35
N GLU A 340 -10.12 -2.46 -16.70
CA GLU A 340 -11.20 -3.43 -16.48
C GLU A 340 -11.88 -3.83 -17.82
N ASN A 341 -11.80 -2.96 -18.85
CA ASN A 341 -12.29 -3.27 -20.18
C ASN A 341 -11.13 -3.68 -21.11
N PRO A 342 -11.21 -4.84 -21.78
CA PRO A 342 -10.18 -5.29 -22.71
C PRO A 342 -9.82 -4.29 -23.83
N ASP A 343 -10.77 -3.46 -24.27
CA ASP A 343 -10.55 -2.46 -25.31
C ASP A 343 -9.70 -1.26 -24.83
N PHE A 344 -9.49 -1.11 -23.50
CA PHE A 344 -8.72 -0.03 -22.87
C PHE A 344 -7.53 -0.51 -22.03
N GLN A 345 -7.05 -1.73 -22.25
CA GLN A 345 -5.93 -2.31 -21.51
C GLN A 345 -4.57 -1.98 -22.15
N ALA A 346 -4.56 -1.64 -23.42
CA ALA A 346 -3.34 -1.56 -24.21
C ALA A 346 -2.33 -0.52 -23.68
N GLY A 347 -2.82 0.58 -23.13
CA GLY A 347 -1.97 1.60 -22.51
C GLY A 347 -1.27 1.10 -21.25
N THR A 348 -2.03 0.49 -20.35
CA THR A 348 -1.51 -0.08 -19.10
C THR A 348 -0.53 -1.23 -19.40
N ILE A 349 -0.87 -2.14 -20.31
CA ILE A 349 0.02 -3.24 -20.75
C ILE A 349 1.29 -2.69 -21.38
N GLY A 350 1.20 -1.68 -22.27
CA GLY A 350 2.35 -1.09 -22.92
C GLY A 350 3.36 -0.48 -21.95
N VAL A 351 2.87 0.18 -20.90
CA VAL A 351 3.73 0.71 -19.83
C VAL A 351 4.35 -0.44 -19.02
N MET A 352 3.58 -1.48 -18.64
CA MET A 352 4.11 -2.66 -17.95
C MET A 352 5.23 -3.32 -18.76
N ASP A 353 4.98 -3.56 -20.06
CA ASP A 353 5.96 -4.15 -20.96
C ASP A 353 7.24 -3.34 -21.05
N SER A 354 7.12 -2.02 -21.13
CA SER A 354 8.29 -1.15 -21.21
C SER A 354 9.15 -1.20 -19.94
N ILE A 355 8.54 -1.33 -18.78
CA ILE A 355 9.23 -1.42 -17.49
C ILE A 355 9.92 -2.78 -17.36
N VAL A 356 9.18 -3.89 -17.54
CA VAL A 356 9.72 -5.23 -17.28
C VAL A 356 10.79 -5.68 -18.30
N LYS A 357 10.86 -5.04 -19.45
CA LYS A 357 11.92 -5.25 -20.45
C LYS A 357 13.26 -4.63 -20.08
N GLN A 358 13.30 -3.70 -19.10
CA GLN A 358 14.54 -3.01 -18.73
C GLN A 358 15.41 -3.90 -17.82
N PRO A 359 16.64 -4.27 -18.22
CA PRO A 359 17.50 -5.10 -17.40
C PRO A 359 17.94 -4.35 -16.13
N GLY A 360 17.70 -4.99 -14.96
CA GLY A 360 18.16 -4.47 -13.67
C GLY A 360 17.43 -3.24 -13.17
N VAL A 361 16.28 -2.89 -13.75
CA VAL A 361 15.42 -1.83 -13.22
C VAL A 361 14.82 -2.24 -11.87
N LYS A 362 14.84 -1.34 -10.90
CA LYS A 362 14.08 -1.47 -9.67
C LYS A 362 12.67 -0.93 -9.91
N SER A 363 11.72 -1.81 -10.14
CA SER A 363 10.33 -1.49 -10.49
C SER A 363 9.38 -1.78 -9.34
N ILE A 364 8.69 -0.76 -8.88
CA ILE A 364 7.79 -0.83 -7.73
C ILE A 364 6.39 -0.34 -8.14
N ILE A 365 5.38 -1.13 -7.81
CA ILE A 365 3.98 -0.72 -7.91
C ILE A 365 3.48 -0.35 -6.52
N GLY A 366 2.89 0.85 -6.39
CA GLY A 366 2.18 1.32 -5.21
C GLY A 366 0.72 1.60 -5.52
N GLY A 367 -0.18 1.25 -4.59
CA GLY A 367 -1.62 1.50 -4.71
C GLY A 367 -2.43 0.31 -5.25
N GLY A 368 -3.70 0.26 -4.81
CA GLY A 368 -4.58 -0.90 -5.04
C GLY A 368 -4.90 -1.15 -6.51
N ASP A 369 -5.26 -0.11 -7.25
CA ASP A 369 -5.67 -0.26 -8.67
C ASP A 369 -4.51 -0.69 -9.56
N SER A 370 -3.30 -0.16 -9.33
CA SER A 370 -2.11 -0.56 -10.07
C SER A 370 -1.72 -2.01 -9.76
N ALA A 371 -1.81 -2.40 -8.48
CA ALA A 371 -1.56 -3.78 -8.06
C ALA A 371 -2.58 -4.73 -8.68
N ALA A 372 -3.87 -4.36 -8.66
CA ALA A 372 -4.92 -5.13 -9.31
C ALA A 372 -4.70 -5.27 -10.82
N ALA A 373 -4.33 -4.19 -11.51
CA ALA A 373 -3.99 -4.22 -12.93
C ALA A 373 -2.82 -5.19 -13.20
N ALA A 374 -1.74 -5.09 -12.42
CA ALA A 374 -0.58 -5.98 -12.59
C ALA A 374 -0.93 -7.46 -12.36
N ILE A 375 -1.75 -7.75 -11.35
CA ILE A 375 -2.18 -9.12 -11.05
C ILE A 375 -3.10 -9.65 -12.14
N ASN A 376 -4.15 -8.90 -12.49
CA ASN A 376 -5.17 -9.33 -13.45
C ASN A 376 -4.60 -9.51 -14.87
N LEU A 377 -3.59 -8.72 -15.23
CA LEU A 377 -2.95 -8.78 -16.54
C LEU A 377 -1.70 -9.70 -16.58
N GLY A 378 -1.42 -10.45 -15.51
CA GLY A 378 -0.37 -11.46 -15.48
C GLY A 378 1.06 -10.91 -15.33
N TYR A 379 1.23 -9.76 -14.71
CA TYR A 379 2.54 -9.11 -14.48
C TYR A 379 3.04 -9.18 -13.04
N ALA A 380 2.29 -9.79 -12.12
CA ALA A 380 2.61 -9.77 -10.68
C ALA A 380 4.05 -10.17 -10.36
N GLU A 381 4.55 -11.26 -10.97
CA GLU A 381 5.89 -11.80 -10.72
C GLU A 381 7.00 -11.09 -11.52
N LYS A 382 6.66 -10.13 -12.37
CA LYS A 382 7.62 -9.45 -13.27
C LYS A 382 8.16 -8.15 -12.70
N PHE A 383 7.49 -7.59 -11.68
CA PHE A 383 7.94 -6.39 -10.98
C PHE A 383 8.85 -6.74 -9.81
N SER A 384 9.78 -5.85 -9.47
CA SER A 384 10.65 -6.04 -8.31
C SER A 384 9.86 -6.09 -6.99
N TRP A 385 8.79 -5.29 -6.90
CA TRP A 385 7.90 -5.26 -5.75
C TRP A 385 6.51 -4.70 -6.10
N ILE A 386 5.48 -5.33 -5.57
CA ILE A 386 4.12 -4.79 -5.54
C ILE A 386 3.77 -4.51 -4.09
N SER A 387 3.61 -3.24 -3.74
CA SER A 387 3.29 -2.85 -2.38
C SER A 387 1.87 -3.28 -1.99
N THR A 388 1.77 -3.91 -0.83
CA THR A 388 0.50 -4.31 -0.23
C THR A 388 -0.12 -3.20 0.64
N GLY A 389 0.54 -2.06 0.72
CA GLY A 389 0.27 -1.00 1.69
C GLY A 389 -0.97 -0.16 1.44
N GLY A 390 -1.56 -0.19 0.24
CA GLY A 390 -2.76 0.61 -0.06
C GLY A 390 -2.60 2.09 0.34
N GLY A 391 -3.38 2.53 1.34
CA GLY A 391 -3.32 3.90 1.86
C GLY A 391 -1.97 4.30 2.43
N ALA A 392 -1.26 3.38 3.10
CA ALA A 392 0.08 3.67 3.62
C ALA A 392 1.10 3.91 2.50
N SER A 393 1.00 3.17 1.38
CA SER A 393 1.83 3.42 0.20
C SER A 393 1.58 4.80 -0.38
N MET A 394 0.31 5.21 -0.47
CA MET A 394 -0.06 6.55 -0.96
C MET A 394 0.51 7.64 -0.06
N GLU A 395 0.32 7.54 1.25
CA GLU A 395 0.84 8.52 2.19
C GLU A 395 2.37 8.60 2.20
N LEU A 396 3.05 7.46 1.99
CA LEU A 396 4.50 7.45 1.82
C LEU A 396 4.92 8.17 0.52
N LEU A 397 4.20 7.96 -0.59
CA LEU A 397 4.43 8.67 -1.85
C LEU A 397 4.12 10.17 -1.75
N GLU A 398 3.22 10.58 -0.86
CA GLU A 398 2.96 11.98 -0.52
C GLU A 398 4.06 12.61 0.35
N GLY A 399 5.05 11.84 0.79
CA GLY A 399 6.10 12.30 1.69
C GLY A 399 5.68 12.44 3.15
N LYS A 400 4.52 11.90 3.52
CA LYS A 400 4.02 11.93 4.90
C LYS A 400 4.81 11.00 5.81
N VAL A 401 4.86 11.38 7.08
CA VAL A 401 5.38 10.53 8.15
C VAL A 401 4.34 9.48 8.50
N LEU A 402 4.70 8.20 8.37
CA LEU A 402 3.83 7.10 8.79
C LEU A 402 4.02 6.84 10.30
N PRO A 403 2.98 7.04 11.15
CA PRO A 403 3.11 6.90 12.61
C PRO A 403 3.65 5.54 13.04
N GLY A 404 3.17 4.45 12.41
CA GLY A 404 3.60 3.09 12.70
C GLY A 404 5.08 2.83 12.39
N LEU A 405 5.66 3.59 11.45
CA LEU A 405 7.09 3.50 11.13
C LEU A 405 7.92 4.47 11.96
N ALA A 406 7.42 5.67 12.19
CA ALA A 406 8.11 6.69 12.99
C ALA A 406 8.32 6.28 14.44
N SER A 407 7.39 5.49 15.00
CA SER A 407 7.42 5.02 16.39
C SER A 407 8.42 3.88 16.65
N LEU A 408 9.05 3.32 15.62
CA LEU A 408 9.99 2.19 15.75
C LEU A 408 11.41 2.66 16.01
N THR A 409 12.18 1.79 16.65
CA THR A 409 13.58 2.02 17.03
C THR A 409 14.46 2.17 15.79
N GLU A 410 15.28 3.21 15.74
CA GLU A 410 16.27 3.41 14.69
C GLU A 410 17.49 2.50 14.90
N LYS A 411 18.11 2.12 13.79
CA LYS A 411 19.31 1.27 13.77
C LYS A 411 20.58 2.08 13.98
#